data_b82a2dda71119fca3c658db914a4980e
#
_entry.id   b82a2dda71119fca3c658db914a4980e
#
_cell.length_a   1.000
_cell.length_b   1.000
_cell.length_c   1.000
_cell.angle_alpha   90.00
_cell.angle_beta   90.00
_cell.angle_gamma   90.00
#
_symmetry.space_group_name_H-M   'P 1'
#
loop_
_entity.id
_entity.type
_entity.pdbx_description
1 polymer ?
#
loop_
_entity_poly.entity_id
_entity_poly.type
_entity_poly.pdbx_seq_one_letter_code
_entity_poly.pdbx_strand_id
1 'polypeptide(L)'
;EPETIKFKLHYSSAYKKRIFVPLAFIAIALAFFVVAFIIDYVWSSVALAFIFASQLVGNIWVLPVSITADDNGLTLKDVIGKTNVKRGEIVSIQPLSALDGSVQLKWRGYDVKIGGKTMLPVPKWVTNDSNIVVVTIKEPKRTAYQYAISCPDEATLQQLCKWGS
;
A
#
# COMPACT_ATOMS: atom_id res chain seq x y z
N GLU A 1 -1.62 12.20 28.09
CA GLU A 1 -0.61 11.51 27.25
C GLU A 1 -1.07 11.58 25.80
N PRO A 2 -0.20 11.94 24.86
CA PRO A 2 -0.54 11.96 23.44
C PRO A 2 -0.92 10.54 23.00
N GLU A 3 -2.13 10.39 22.47
CA GLU A 3 -2.64 9.10 22.03
C GLU A 3 -1.99 8.70 20.73
N THR A 4 -0.96 7.85 20.80
CA THR A 4 -0.30 7.30 19.59
C THR A 4 -1.10 6.12 19.08
N ILE A 5 -1.68 6.25 17.87
CA ILE A 5 -2.38 5.18 17.19
C ILE A 5 -1.38 4.48 16.28
N LYS A 6 -1.16 3.18 16.51
CA LYS A 6 -0.24 2.38 15.69
C LYS A 6 -0.85 1.03 15.36
N PHE A 7 -0.92 0.71 14.09
CA PHE A 7 -1.42 -0.59 13.64
C PHE A 7 -0.65 -1.11 12.42
N LYS A 8 -0.65 -2.44 12.29
CA LYS A 8 -0.15 -3.13 11.08
C LYS A 8 -1.29 -3.30 10.10
N LEU A 9 -0.96 -3.18 8.82
CA LEU A 9 -1.93 -3.41 7.75
C LEU A 9 -2.21 -4.92 7.63
N HIS A 10 -3.50 -5.25 7.63
CA HIS A 10 -3.96 -6.63 7.46
C HIS A 10 -4.24 -6.90 5.97
N TYR A 11 -3.54 -7.86 5.40
CA TYR A 11 -3.73 -8.27 4.01
C TYR A 11 -4.89 -9.25 3.88
N SER A 12 -5.93 -8.86 3.17
CA SER A 12 -7.04 -9.75 2.83
C SER A 12 -6.57 -10.92 1.95
N SER A 13 -7.36 -11.99 1.91
CA SER A 13 -7.07 -13.13 1.04
C SER A 13 -7.02 -12.74 -0.45
N ALA A 14 -7.89 -11.83 -0.87
CA ALA A 14 -7.92 -11.30 -2.23
C ALA A 14 -6.65 -10.50 -2.56
N TYR A 15 -6.21 -9.63 -1.64
CA TYR A 15 -4.97 -8.89 -1.77
C TYR A 15 -3.76 -9.83 -1.84
N LYS A 16 -3.67 -10.81 -0.92
CA LYS A 16 -2.59 -11.81 -0.92
C LYS A 16 -2.51 -12.54 -2.26
N LYS A 17 -3.62 -13.06 -2.77
CA LYS A 17 -3.64 -13.73 -4.08
C LYS A 17 -3.16 -12.80 -5.20
N ARG A 18 -3.61 -11.55 -5.22
CA ARG A 18 -3.29 -10.58 -6.27
C ARG A 18 -1.81 -10.19 -6.28
N ILE A 19 -1.15 -10.15 -5.13
CA ILE A 19 0.24 -9.73 -4.99
C ILE A 19 1.19 -10.92 -4.98
N PHE A 20 0.92 -11.95 -4.15
CA PHE A 20 1.89 -13.02 -3.93
C PHE A 20 1.88 -14.11 -5.01
N VAL A 21 0.76 -14.33 -5.71
CA VAL A 21 0.75 -15.30 -6.83
C VAL A 21 1.68 -14.84 -7.97
N PRO A 22 1.60 -13.61 -8.49
CA PRO A 22 2.58 -13.13 -9.46
C PRO A 22 4.03 -13.15 -8.95
N LEU A 23 4.26 -12.81 -7.67
CA LEU A 23 5.59 -12.87 -7.07
C LEU A 23 6.14 -14.32 -7.04
N ALA A 24 5.30 -15.30 -6.77
CA ALA A 24 5.70 -16.70 -6.82
C ALA A 24 6.11 -17.13 -8.24
N PHE A 25 5.36 -16.73 -9.28
CA PHE A 25 5.76 -16.99 -10.67
C PHE A 25 7.07 -16.30 -11.04
N ILE A 26 7.30 -15.07 -10.61
CA ILE A 26 8.58 -14.36 -10.83
C ILE A 26 9.72 -15.12 -10.14
N ALA A 27 9.53 -15.60 -8.91
CA ALA A 27 10.53 -16.37 -8.17
C ALA A 27 10.86 -17.70 -8.84
N ILE A 28 9.84 -18.41 -9.35
CA ILE A 28 10.03 -19.68 -10.11
C ILE A 28 10.79 -19.41 -11.40
N ALA A 29 10.43 -18.36 -12.17
CA ALA A 29 11.14 -17.98 -13.37
C ALA A 29 12.60 -17.62 -13.09
N LEU A 30 12.85 -16.87 -12.01
CA LEU A 30 14.20 -16.55 -11.58
C LEU A 30 15.01 -17.80 -11.29
N ALA A 31 14.45 -18.76 -10.52
CA ALA A 31 15.11 -20.03 -10.22
C ALA A 31 15.43 -20.81 -11.50
N PHE A 32 14.49 -20.86 -12.45
CA PHE A 32 14.70 -21.52 -13.74
C PHE A 32 15.89 -20.92 -14.51
N PHE A 33 15.98 -19.60 -14.61
CA PHE A 33 17.08 -18.96 -15.34
C PHE A 33 18.44 -19.10 -14.65
N VAL A 34 18.45 -19.12 -13.31
CA VAL A 34 19.67 -19.40 -12.53
C VAL A 34 20.16 -20.84 -12.80
N VAL A 35 19.25 -21.81 -12.79
CA VAL A 35 19.57 -23.23 -13.07
C VAL A 35 20.04 -23.39 -14.53
N ALA A 36 19.37 -22.80 -15.50
CA ALA A 36 19.77 -22.84 -16.90
C ALA A 36 21.18 -22.27 -17.12
N PHE A 37 21.53 -21.18 -16.42
CA PHE A 37 22.88 -20.64 -16.46
C PHE A 37 23.92 -21.63 -15.89
N ILE A 38 23.62 -22.28 -14.77
CA ILE A 38 24.54 -23.23 -14.13
C ILE A 38 24.79 -24.45 -15.01
N ILE A 39 23.75 -24.96 -15.71
CA ILE A 39 23.86 -26.15 -16.53
C ILE A 39 24.52 -25.85 -17.88
N ASP A 40 24.06 -24.82 -18.61
CA ASP A 40 24.42 -24.59 -20.00
C ASP A 40 25.35 -23.38 -20.21
N TYR A 41 25.72 -22.65 -19.14
CA TYR A 41 26.51 -21.42 -19.16
C TYR A 41 25.97 -20.35 -20.15
N VAL A 42 24.65 -20.30 -20.32
CA VAL A 42 23.99 -19.37 -21.26
C VAL A 42 23.94 -17.96 -20.66
N TRP A 43 24.76 -17.06 -21.16
CA TRP A 43 24.85 -15.68 -20.65
C TRP A 43 23.55 -14.86 -20.74
N SER A 44 22.70 -15.15 -21.72
CA SER A 44 21.36 -14.54 -21.79
C SER A 44 20.50 -14.85 -20.57
N SER A 45 20.69 -16.02 -19.95
CA SER A 45 20.00 -16.40 -18.73
C SER A 45 20.38 -15.51 -17.54
N VAL A 46 21.60 -15.00 -17.48
CA VAL A 46 22.06 -14.07 -16.43
C VAL A 46 21.28 -12.75 -16.50
N ALA A 47 21.14 -12.19 -17.71
CA ALA A 47 20.39 -10.95 -17.91
C ALA A 47 18.91 -11.11 -17.52
N LEU A 48 18.28 -12.21 -17.92
CA LEU A 48 16.90 -12.52 -17.55
C LEU A 48 16.74 -12.75 -16.05
N ALA A 49 17.66 -13.51 -15.41
CA ALA A 49 17.67 -13.68 -13.95
C ALA A 49 17.77 -12.34 -13.22
N PHE A 50 18.63 -11.43 -13.69
CA PHE A 50 18.75 -10.09 -13.10
C PHE A 50 17.46 -9.27 -13.22
N ILE A 51 16.79 -9.33 -14.40
CA ILE A 51 15.49 -8.66 -14.61
C ILE A 51 14.44 -9.20 -13.64
N PHE A 52 14.30 -10.52 -13.52
CA PHE A 52 13.33 -11.13 -12.61
C PHE A 52 13.66 -10.85 -11.14
N ALA A 53 14.95 -10.88 -10.75
CA ALA A 53 15.38 -10.51 -9.40
C ALA A 53 15.02 -9.06 -9.08
N SER A 54 15.28 -8.12 -9.99
CA SER A 54 14.92 -6.71 -9.83
C SER A 54 13.42 -6.50 -9.70
N GLN A 55 12.61 -7.22 -10.49
CA GLN A 55 11.15 -7.20 -10.40
C GLN A 55 10.66 -7.74 -9.05
N LEU A 56 11.21 -8.86 -8.58
CA LEU A 56 10.85 -9.47 -7.30
C LEU A 56 11.14 -8.50 -6.15
N VAL A 57 12.36 -7.99 -6.09
CA VAL A 57 12.80 -7.04 -5.07
C VAL A 57 11.96 -5.77 -5.10
N GLY A 58 11.76 -5.16 -6.26
CA GLY A 58 10.99 -3.93 -6.41
C GLY A 58 9.52 -4.08 -5.99
N ASN A 59 8.90 -5.24 -6.24
CA ASN A 59 7.52 -5.48 -5.81
C ASN A 59 7.40 -5.71 -4.29
N ILE A 60 8.39 -6.38 -3.66
CA ILE A 60 8.40 -6.59 -2.21
C ILE A 60 8.66 -5.27 -1.48
N TRP A 61 9.56 -4.45 -1.96
CA TRP A 61 9.98 -3.21 -1.30
C TRP A 61 8.86 -2.19 -1.12
N VAL A 62 7.90 -2.17 -2.02
CA VAL A 62 6.78 -1.21 -1.97
C VAL A 62 5.57 -1.73 -1.20
N LEU A 63 5.63 -2.94 -0.61
CA LEU A 63 4.50 -3.48 0.16
C LEU A 63 4.24 -2.63 1.41
N PRO A 64 2.99 -2.21 1.64
CA PRO A 64 2.63 -1.42 2.81
C PRO A 64 2.68 -2.29 4.07
N VAL A 65 3.22 -1.75 5.17
CA VAL A 65 3.46 -2.51 6.40
C VAL A 65 2.62 -2.01 7.56
N SER A 66 2.73 -0.73 7.87
CA SER A 66 2.08 -0.17 9.06
C SER A 66 1.79 1.32 8.94
N ILE A 67 0.87 1.76 9.77
CA ILE A 67 0.46 3.14 9.92
C ILE A 67 0.70 3.56 11.37
N THR A 68 1.22 4.78 11.56
CA THR A 68 1.37 5.39 12.88
C THR A 68 0.84 6.81 12.81
N ALA A 69 -0.06 7.18 13.70
CA ALA A 69 -0.52 8.55 13.90
C ALA A 69 -0.12 9.01 15.30
N ASP A 70 0.61 10.10 15.39
CA ASP A 70 1.10 10.70 16.62
C ASP A 70 1.01 12.24 16.54
N ASP A 71 1.51 12.95 17.54
CA ASP A 71 1.47 14.41 17.59
C ASP A 71 2.21 15.09 16.41
N ASN A 72 3.17 14.41 15.81
CA ASN A 72 3.93 14.93 14.68
C ASN A 72 3.17 14.77 13.35
N GLY A 73 2.23 13.82 13.29
CA GLY A 73 1.44 13.55 12.10
C GLY A 73 1.23 12.08 11.81
N LEU A 74 1.03 11.77 10.54
CA LEU A 74 0.76 10.44 10.03
C LEU A 74 1.98 9.88 9.31
N THR A 75 2.47 8.73 9.76
CA THR A 75 3.56 7.98 9.12
C THR A 75 3.02 6.73 8.46
N LEU A 76 3.11 6.66 7.15
CA LEU A 76 2.74 5.53 6.30
C LEU A 76 4.00 4.77 5.94
N LYS A 77 4.19 3.55 6.48
CA LYS A 77 5.42 2.75 6.32
C LYS A 77 5.21 1.61 5.34
N ASP A 78 6.10 1.48 4.39
CA ASP A 78 6.29 0.28 3.57
C ASP A 78 7.57 -0.49 4.00
N VAL A 79 7.94 -1.54 3.26
CA VAL A 79 9.06 -2.40 3.66
C VAL A 79 10.37 -1.62 3.80
N ILE A 80 10.67 -0.71 2.87
CA ILE A 80 11.95 0.03 2.86
C ILE A 80 11.81 1.52 3.09
N GLY A 81 10.61 2.08 2.95
CA GLY A 81 10.39 3.51 2.99
C GLY A 81 9.29 3.94 3.94
N LYS A 82 9.15 5.24 4.06
CA LYS A 82 8.06 5.87 4.79
C LYS A 82 7.61 7.14 4.10
N THR A 83 6.32 7.42 4.18
CA THR A 83 5.72 8.69 3.79
C THR A 83 5.23 9.36 5.07
N ASN A 84 5.74 10.54 5.36
CA ASN A 84 5.34 11.32 6.53
C ASN A 84 4.44 12.48 6.08
N VAL A 85 3.30 12.62 6.73
CA VAL A 85 2.36 13.72 6.57
C VAL A 85 2.27 14.44 7.92
N LYS A 86 2.73 15.67 8.00
CA LYS A 86 2.67 16.44 9.24
C LYS A 86 1.23 16.71 9.64
N ARG A 87 0.94 16.75 10.94
CA ARG A 87 -0.42 16.98 11.44
C ARG A 87 -1.03 18.27 10.87
N GLY A 88 -0.29 19.36 10.82
CA GLY A 88 -0.74 20.62 10.25
C GLY A 88 -0.98 20.65 8.73
N GLU A 89 -0.55 19.61 8.02
CA GLU A 89 -0.82 19.43 6.59
C GLU A 89 -2.13 18.68 6.33
N ILE A 90 -2.67 17.96 7.33
CA ILE A 90 -3.90 17.18 7.21
C ILE A 90 -5.10 18.12 7.24
N VAL A 91 -5.94 18.04 6.22
CA VAL A 91 -7.20 18.79 6.12
C VAL A 91 -8.34 18.02 6.76
N SER A 92 -8.43 16.73 6.47
CA SER A 92 -9.49 15.87 7.00
C SER A 92 -9.08 14.40 6.94
N ILE A 93 -9.64 13.61 7.85
CA ILE A 93 -9.63 12.15 7.82
C ILE A 93 -11.09 11.69 7.91
N GLN A 94 -11.58 11.03 6.87
CA GLN A 94 -12.98 10.65 6.77
C GLN A 94 -13.10 9.19 6.32
N PRO A 95 -14.12 8.46 6.81
CA PRO A 95 -14.44 7.14 6.28
C PRO A 95 -14.75 7.24 4.78
N LEU A 96 -14.34 6.26 4.00
CA LEU A 96 -14.65 6.22 2.56
C LEU A 96 -16.15 6.25 2.29
N SER A 97 -16.95 5.61 3.15
CA SER A 97 -18.42 5.61 3.07
C SER A 97 -19.03 7.00 3.19
N ALA A 98 -18.42 7.90 3.96
CA ALA A 98 -18.85 9.30 4.09
C ALA A 98 -18.60 10.13 2.83
N LEU A 99 -17.74 9.65 1.93
CA LEU A 99 -17.36 10.30 0.68
C LEU A 99 -18.08 9.72 -0.55
N ASP A 100 -19.12 8.93 -0.36
CA ASP A 100 -19.81 8.19 -1.45
C ASP A 100 -18.81 7.39 -2.31
N GLY A 101 -17.88 6.72 -1.63
CA GLY A 101 -16.80 6.02 -2.27
C GLY A 101 -17.00 4.51 -2.36
N SER A 102 -16.31 3.88 -3.31
CA SER A 102 -16.29 2.43 -3.49
C SER A 102 -14.87 1.89 -3.63
N VAL A 103 -14.70 0.60 -3.36
CA VAL A 103 -13.43 -0.10 -3.45
C VAL A 103 -13.53 -1.21 -4.48
N GLN A 104 -12.57 -1.28 -5.37
CA GLN A 104 -12.49 -2.32 -6.38
C GLN A 104 -11.11 -2.94 -6.40
N LEU A 105 -11.04 -4.27 -6.52
CA LEU A 105 -9.78 -4.98 -6.67
C LEU A 105 -9.27 -4.84 -8.11
N LYS A 106 -8.11 -4.21 -8.26
CA LYS A 106 -7.41 -4.08 -9.53
C LYS A 106 -6.01 -4.70 -9.48
N TRP A 107 -5.30 -4.57 -10.59
CA TRP A 107 -3.90 -4.97 -10.66
C TRP A 107 -3.09 -4.31 -9.54
N ARG A 108 -2.36 -5.11 -8.77
CA ARG A 108 -1.55 -4.69 -7.61
C ARG A 108 -2.34 -4.17 -6.39
N GLY A 109 -3.53 -4.68 -6.14
CA GLY A 109 -4.29 -4.38 -4.93
C GLY A 109 -5.60 -3.67 -5.20
N TYR A 110 -6.07 -2.91 -4.22
CA TYR A 110 -7.35 -2.24 -4.28
C TYR A 110 -7.25 -0.87 -4.92
N ASP A 111 -8.27 -0.53 -5.68
CA ASP A 111 -8.50 0.78 -6.27
C ASP A 111 -9.68 1.46 -5.56
N VAL A 112 -9.51 2.72 -5.22
CA VAL A 112 -10.51 3.48 -4.47
C VAL A 112 -11.13 4.51 -5.41
N LYS A 113 -12.47 4.56 -5.44
CA LYS A 113 -13.25 5.53 -6.22
C LYS A 113 -14.07 6.39 -5.29
N ILE A 114 -14.10 7.69 -5.54
CA ILE A 114 -14.93 8.66 -4.84
C ILE A 114 -15.82 9.36 -5.87
N GLY A 115 -17.15 9.33 -5.64
CA GLY A 115 -18.11 9.96 -6.53
C GLY A 115 -18.03 9.47 -7.98
N GLY A 116 -17.78 8.18 -8.21
CA GLY A 116 -17.64 7.56 -9.53
C GLY A 116 -16.33 7.86 -10.26
N LYS A 117 -15.47 8.74 -9.74
CA LYS A 117 -14.13 9.03 -10.29
C LYS A 117 -13.14 7.98 -9.83
N THR A 118 -12.32 7.50 -10.76
CA THR A 118 -11.25 6.55 -10.44
C THR A 118 -10.03 7.29 -9.92
N MET A 119 -9.42 6.78 -8.83
CA MET A 119 -8.06 7.13 -8.39
C MET A 119 -7.81 8.57 -7.94
N LEU A 120 -8.67 9.16 -7.15
CA LEU A 120 -8.32 10.41 -6.47
C LEU A 120 -7.36 10.17 -5.29
N PRO A 121 -7.62 9.21 -4.35
CA PRO A 121 -6.66 8.88 -3.32
C PRO A 121 -5.62 7.87 -3.82
N VAL A 122 -4.40 7.94 -3.27
CA VAL A 122 -3.37 6.91 -3.49
C VAL A 122 -3.77 5.65 -2.74
N PRO A 123 -4.03 4.52 -3.43
CA PRO A 123 -4.56 3.31 -2.80
C PRO A 123 -3.47 2.37 -2.27
N LYS A 124 -2.22 2.79 -2.20
CA LYS A 124 -1.07 1.95 -1.83
C LYS A 124 -1.26 1.25 -0.48
N TRP A 125 -1.90 1.91 0.48
CA TRP A 125 -2.12 1.40 1.83
C TRP A 125 -3.49 0.74 2.03
N VAL A 126 -4.20 0.45 0.94
CA VAL A 126 -5.44 -0.33 0.96
C VAL A 126 -5.09 -1.80 0.73
N THR A 127 -5.19 -2.59 1.78
CA THR A 127 -4.84 -4.03 1.79
C THR A 127 -6.04 -4.94 2.02
N ASN A 128 -7.20 -4.35 2.29
CA ASN A 128 -8.51 -5.00 2.36
C ASN A 128 -9.58 -4.01 1.88
N ASP A 129 -10.80 -4.47 1.71
CA ASP A 129 -11.96 -3.70 1.19
C ASP A 129 -12.88 -3.16 2.28
N SER A 130 -12.50 -3.28 3.53
CA SER A 130 -13.26 -2.82 4.68
C SER A 130 -12.52 -1.75 5.49
N ASN A 131 -13.28 -0.96 6.26
CA ASN A 131 -12.75 0.02 7.22
C ASN A 131 -11.73 0.98 6.59
N ILE A 132 -12.08 1.58 5.45
CA ILE A 132 -11.18 2.46 4.72
C ILE A 132 -11.43 3.91 5.10
N VAL A 133 -10.34 4.62 5.41
CA VAL A 133 -10.32 6.06 5.59
C VAL A 133 -9.59 6.73 4.45
N VAL A 134 -10.00 7.96 4.15
CA VAL A 134 -9.33 8.85 3.20
C VAL A 134 -8.77 10.04 3.95
N VAL A 135 -7.47 10.18 3.88
CA VAL A 135 -6.72 11.31 4.44
C VAL A 135 -6.50 12.34 3.35
N THR A 136 -7.00 13.54 3.53
CA THR A 136 -6.82 14.67 2.61
C THR A 136 -5.79 15.64 3.19
N ILE A 137 -4.85 16.09 2.36
CA ILE A 137 -3.77 17.01 2.74
C ILE A 137 -3.85 18.33 1.97
N LYS A 138 -3.33 19.41 2.58
CA LYS A 138 -3.36 20.77 2.00
C LYS A 138 -2.54 20.88 0.73
N GLU A 139 -1.32 20.36 0.78
CA GLU A 139 -0.37 20.44 -0.32
C GLU A 139 -0.01 19.04 -0.83
N PRO A 140 0.07 18.84 -2.15
CA PRO A 140 0.35 17.52 -2.70
C PRO A 140 1.77 17.07 -2.35
N LYS A 141 1.89 15.85 -1.84
CA LYS A 141 3.18 15.17 -1.75
C LYS A 141 3.31 14.25 -2.97
N ARG A 142 4.27 14.52 -3.84
CA ARG A 142 4.47 13.78 -5.11
C ARG A 142 3.18 13.70 -5.95
N THR A 143 2.46 14.82 -6.09
CA THR A 143 1.19 14.91 -6.82
C THR A 143 -0.04 14.27 -6.14
N ALA A 144 0.10 13.75 -4.93
CA ALA A 144 -1.01 13.14 -4.20
C ALA A 144 -1.59 14.11 -3.15
N TYR A 145 -2.88 14.40 -3.26
CA TYR A 145 -3.64 15.18 -2.27
C TYR A 145 -4.39 14.29 -1.27
N GLN A 146 -4.56 13.02 -1.57
CA GLN A 146 -5.32 12.10 -0.76
C GLN A 146 -4.62 10.74 -0.66
N TYR A 147 -4.76 10.11 0.49
CA TYR A 147 -4.30 8.75 0.75
C TYR A 147 -5.46 7.91 1.27
N ALA A 148 -5.68 6.74 0.68
CA ALA A 148 -6.63 5.77 1.19
C ALA A 148 -5.88 4.73 2.05
N ILE A 149 -6.41 4.42 3.22
CA ILE A 149 -5.80 3.54 4.21
C ILE A 149 -6.86 2.58 4.71
N SER A 150 -6.59 1.28 4.71
CA SER A 150 -7.44 0.29 5.35
C SER A 150 -7.07 0.11 6.82
N CYS A 151 -8.03 0.26 7.71
CA CYS A 151 -7.88 -0.01 9.14
C CYS A 151 -8.19 -1.49 9.45
N PRO A 152 -7.58 -2.07 10.51
CA PRO A 152 -7.82 -3.46 10.88
C PRO A 152 -9.26 -3.72 11.35
N ASP A 153 -9.87 -2.73 11.99
CA ASP A 153 -11.21 -2.79 12.53
C ASP A 153 -11.88 -1.42 12.59
N GLU A 154 -13.16 -1.39 12.88
CA GLU A 154 -13.97 -0.19 12.99
C GLU A 154 -13.51 0.73 14.15
N ALA A 155 -13.04 0.16 15.25
CA ALA A 155 -12.57 0.94 16.38
C ALA A 155 -11.34 1.77 16.02
N THR A 156 -10.35 1.17 15.32
CA THR A 156 -9.17 1.86 14.81
C THR A 156 -9.55 2.94 13.78
N LEU A 157 -10.54 2.67 12.93
CA LEU A 157 -11.06 3.65 11.99
C LEU A 157 -11.61 4.88 12.72
N GLN A 158 -12.45 4.68 13.72
CA GLN A 158 -13.05 5.75 14.51
C GLN A 158 -12.00 6.55 15.30
N GLN A 159 -11.01 5.86 15.89
CA GLN A 159 -9.88 6.52 16.56
C GLN A 159 -9.09 7.39 15.58
N LEU A 160 -8.80 6.90 14.38
CA LEU A 160 -8.05 7.67 13.39
C LEU A 160 -8.84 8.89 12.88
N CYS A 161 -10.15 8.75 12.67
CA CYS A 161 -11.02 9.87 12.31
C CYS A 161 -11.05 10.93 13.42
N LYS A 162 -11.19 10.51 14.68
CA LYS A 162 -11.17 11.40 15.86
C LYS A 162 -9.83 12.09 16.03
N TRP A 163 -8.73 11.38 15.80
CA TRP A 163 -7.38 11.95 15.85
C TRP A 163 -7.19 13.03 14.77
N GLY A 164 -7.79 12.88 13.60
CA GLY A 164 -7.69 13.82 12.47
C GLY A 164 -8.66 15.00 12.52
N SER A 165 -9.62 15.02 13.44
CA SER A 165 -10.53 16.14 13.70
C SER A 165 -9.92 17.12 14.70
#